data_55c1f159df0d3146a67f075c7f811fff
#
_entry.id   55c1f159df0d3146a67f075c7f811fff
#
_cell.length_a   1.000
_cell.length_b   1.000
_cell.length_c   1.000
_cell.angle_alpha   90.00
_cell.angle_beta   90.00
_cell.angle_gamma   90.00
#
_symmetry.space_group_name_H-M   'P 1'
#
loop_
_entity.id
_entity.type
_entity.pdbx_description
1 polymer ?
#
loop_
_entity_poly.entity_id
_entity_poly.type
_entity_poly.pdbx_seq_one_letter_code
_entity_poly.pdbx_strand_id
1 'polypeptide(L)'
;VWVMTDDMYEHLAYDDFKFCTPAQVEPALYDRTLTVNGVSKAYAMTGWRIGYAAGPEKLIGAMRKVQSQSTSNPCTISQWAAVEALNGTQHYIPENNKMFVRRRNLVVDMLNDIDGIVCPVPEGAFYVYPSIAGLIGKTSAAGVEISDDESFATALLEETGVAVVFG
;
A
#
# COMPACT_ATOMS: atom_id res chain seq x y z
N VAL A 1 9.22 11.79 -19.80
CA VAL A 1 9.14 10.67 -18.83
C VAL A 1 7.69 10.25 -18.73
N TRP A 2 7.45 8.93 -18.68
CA TRP A 2 6.16 8.33 -18.31
C TRP A 2 6.06 8.22 -16.79
N VAL A 3 4.86 8.38 -16.28
CA VAL A 3 4.56 8.23 -14.85
C VAL A 3 3.62 7.04 -14.68
N MET A 4 3.89 6.21 -13.70
CA MET A 4 2.95 5.17 -13.23
C MET A 4 2.69 5.43 -11.75
N THR A 5 1.42 5.52 -11.38
CA THR A 5 0.99 5.69 -10.00
C THR A 5 0.25 4.46 -9.52
N ASP A 6 0.45 4.10 -8.27
CA ASP A 6 -0.30 3.03 -7.61
C ASP A 6 -1.21 3.66 -6.55
N ASP A 7 -2.46 3.90 -6.94
CA ASP A 7 -3.45 4.61 -6.14
C ASP A 7 -4.31 3.65 -5.29
N MET A 8 -3.83 2.42 -5.08
CA MET A 8 -4.54 1.32 -4.42
C MET A 8 -5.09 1.68 -3.03
N TYR A 9 -4.50 2.68 -2.37
CA TYR A 9 -4.86 3.11 -1.02
C TYR A 9 -5.64 4.43 -0.98
N GLU A 10 -6.13 4.94 -2.10
CA GLU A 10 -6.82 6.25 -2.19
C GLU A 10 -7.96 6.43 -1.16
N HIS A 11 -8.69 5.36 -0.85
CA HIS A 11 -9.79 5.37 0.11
C HIS A 11 -9.35 5.07 1.56
N LEU A 12 -8.11 4.67 1.78
CA LEU A 12 -7.53 4.43 3.10
C LEU A 12 -6.68 5.63 3.52
N ALA A 13 -7.29 6.80 3.55
CA ALA A 13 -6.71 8.06 3.98
C ALA A 13 -7.32 8.50 5.30
N TYR A 14 -6.52 9.09 6.17
CA TYR A 14 -6.85 9.39 7.56
C TYR A 14 -6.60 10.87 7.89
N ASP A 15 -7.16 11.34 9.00
CA ASP A 15 -6.86 12.65 9.61
C ASP A 15 -7.02 13.82 8.63
N ASP A 16 -8.13 13.84 7.87
CA ASP A 16 -8.45 14.89 6.88
C ASP A 16 -7.47 14.96 5.69
N PHE A 17 -6.56 14.00 5.55
CA PHE A 17 -5.70 13.91 4.37
C PHE A 17 -6.55 13.75 3.11
N LYS A 18 -6.30 14.61 2.13
CA LYS A 18 -6.98 14.57 0.83
C LYS A 18 -6.08 13.92 -0.19
N PHE A 19 -6.41 12.69 -0.55
CA PHE A 19 -5.72 12.00 -1.61
C PHE A 19 -5.87 12.75 -2.94
N CYS A 20 -4.80 12.78 -3.73
CA CYS A 20 -4.81 13.25 -5.12
C CYS A 20 -3.80 12.44 -5.95
N THR A 21 -4.17 12.12 -7.19
CA THR A 21 -3.25 11.48 -8.13
C THR A 21 -2.43 12.50 -8.91
N PRO A 22 -1.19 12.19 -9.33
CA PRO A 22 -0.35 13.09 -10.11
C PRO A 22 -1.02 13.69 -11.35
N ALA A 23 -1.81 12.90 -12.07
CA ALA A 23 -2.55 13.38 -13.24
C ALA A 23 -3.62 14.44 -12.91
N GLN A 24 -4.11 14.47 -11.66
CA GLN A 24 -5.05 15.49 -11.18
C GLN A 24 -4.33 16.77 -10.76
N VAL A 25 -3.15 16.64 -10.14
CA VAL A 25 -2.39 17.76 -9.58
C VAL A 25 -1.67 18.53 -10.66
N GLU A 26 -1.12 17.82 -11.65
CA GLU A 26 -0.34 18.43 -12.76
C GLU A 26 -0.93 18.02 -14.12
N PRO A 27 -1.76 18.88 -14.72
CA PRO A 27 -2.44 18.57 -16.00
C PRO A 27 -1.49 18.18 -17.14
N ALA A 28 -0.24 18.66 -17.13
CA ALA A 28 0.76 18.32 -18.13
C ALA A 28 1.20 16.83 -18.04
N LEU A 29 0.88 16.15 -16.96
CA LEU A 29 1.14 14.72 -16.78
C LEU A 29 -0.01 13.84 -17.28
N TYR A 30 -1.20 14.37 -17.51
CA TYR A 30 -2.40 13.59 -17.85
C TYR A 30 -2.17 12.62 -19.01
N ASP A 31 -1.59 13.10 -20.12
CA ASP A 31 -1.35 12.31 -21.33
C ASP A 31 -0.15 11.37 -21.23
N ARG A 32 0.49 11.25 -20.08
CA ARG A 32 1.66 10.40 -19.84
C ARG A 32 1.63 9.67 -18.51
N THR A 33 0.49 9.67 -17.83
CA THR A 33 0.31 8.95 -16.55
C THR A 33 -0.54 7.71 -16.76
N LEU A 34 -0.06 6.59 -16.24
CA LEU A 34 -0.84 5.37 -16.00
C LEU A 34 -1.21 5.32 -14.53
N THR A 35 -2.47 5.52 -14.22
CA THR A 35 -3.01 5.36 -12.87
C THR A 35 -3.46 3.91 -12.69
N VAL A 36 -2.84 3.21 -11.74
CA VAL A 36 -3.17 1.82 -11.38
C VAL A 36 -3.94 1.83 -10.06
N ASN A 37 -5.00 1.05 -9.99
CA ASN A 37 -5.83 0.92 -8.81
C ASN A 37 -6.49 -0.47 -8.75
N GLY A 38 -7.31 -0.75 -7.74
CA GLY A 38 -8.01 -2.03 -7.63
C GLY A 38 -8.91 -2.11 -6.42
N VAL A 39 -9.61 -3.24 -6.33
CA VAL A 39 -10.58 -3.49 -5.26
C VAL A 39 -9.98 -4.24 -4.06
N SER A 40 -8.73 -4.60 -4.11
CA SER A 40 -8.10 -5.48 -3.11
C SER A 40 -8.07 -4.89 -1.70
N LYS A 41 -7.88 -3.56 -1.56
CA LYS A 41 -7.57 -2.91 -0.29
C LYS A 41 -8.80 -2.27 0.33
N ALA A 42 -9.31 -1.19 -0.22
CA ALA A 42 -10.47 -0.47 0.32
C ALA A 42 -11.72 -1.35 0.41
N TYR A 43 -11.86 -2.27 -0.52
CA TYR A 43 -13.03 -3.17 -0.62
C TYR A 43 -12.79 -4.54 0.01
N ALA A 44 -11.62 -4.78 0.64
CA ALA A 44 -11.25 -6.06 1.25
C ALA A 44 -11.37 -7.28 0.29
N MET A 45 -11.08 -7.07 -1.00
CA MET A 45 -11.29 -8.05 -2.06
C MET A 45 -9.97 -8.63 -2.62
N THR A 46 -8.99 -8.90 -1.76
CA THR A 46 -7.69 -9.43 -2.18
C THR A 46 -7.81 -10.75 -2.94
N GLY A 47 -8.69 -11.65 -2.49
CA GLY A 47 -8.91 -12.98 -3.09
C GLY A 47 -9.61 -12.95 -4.46
N TRP A 48 -10.28 -11.84 -4.81
CA TRP A 48 -10.97 -11.69 -6.09
C TRP A 48 -10.04 -11.39 -7.26
N ARG A 49 -8.81 -10.98 -6.98
CA ARG A 49 -7.75 -10.73 -7.96
C ARG A 49 -8.12 -9.75 -9.06
N ILE A 50 -8.68 -8.59 -8.72
CA ILE A 50 -9.06 -7.52 -9.64
C ILE A 50 -8.26 -6.26 -9.36
N GLY A 51 -7.59 -5.79 -10.41
CA GLY A 51 -7.05 -4.45 -10.52
C GLY A 51 -7.47 -3.83 -11.85
N TYR A 52 -7.37 -2.54 -11.95
CA TYR A 52 -7.66 -1.78 -13.16
C TYR A 52 -6.67 -0.64 -13.32
N ALA A 53 -6.56 -0.13 -14.54
CA ALA A 53 -5.71 1.00 -14.83
C ALA A 53 -6.40 1.95 -15.81
N ALA A 54 -6.14 3.23 -15.64
CA ALA A 54 -6.54 4.29 -16.56
C ALA A 54 -5.31 5.04 -17.06
N GLY A 55 -5.33 5.45 -18.31
CA GLY A 55 -4.21 6.16 -18.91
C GLY A 55 -4.41 6.43 -20.39
N PRO A 56 -3.39 6.93 -21.10
CA PRO A 56 -3.47 7.26 -22.51
C PRO A 56 -3.90 6.07 -23.37
N GLU A 57 -4.81 6.28 -24.30
CA GLU A 57 -5.41 5.25 -25.14
C GLU A 57 -4.39 4.34 -25.82
N LYS A 58 -3.31 4.92 -26.36
CA LYS A 58 -2.24 4.14 -27.00
C LYS A 58 -1.57 3.16 -26.06
N LEU A 59 -1.32 3.57 -24.81
CA LEU A 59 -0.71 2.72 -23.78
C LEU A 59 -1.68 1.61 -23.38
N ILE A 60 -2.91 1.97 -23.05
CA ILE A 60 -3.96 1.01 -22.67
C ILE A 60 -4.21 0.00 -23.81
N GLY A 61 -4.24 0.46 -25.07
CA GLY A 61 -4.37 -0.40 -26.23
C GLY A 61 -3.22 -1.41 -26.39
N ALA A 62 -1.98 -0.99 -26.11
CA ALA A 62 -0.83 -1.88 -26.09
C ALA A 62 -0.88 -2.90 -24.94
N MET A 63 -1.25 -2.46 -23.74
CA MET A 63 -1.43 -3.34 -22.58
C MET A 63 -2.51 -4.40 -22.83
N ARG A 64 -3.65 -4.03 -23.44
CA ARG A 64 -4.70 -4.98 -23.84
C ARG A 64 -4.20 -6.06 -24.80
N LYS A 65 -3.36 -5.70 -25.77
CA LYS A 65 -2.76 -6.68 -26.69
C LYS A 65 -1.89 -7.69 -25.94
N VAL A 66 -1.02 -7.22 -25.06
CA VAL A 66 -0.15 -8.09 -24.25
C VAL A 66 -0.98 -9.01 -23.37
N GLN A 67 -1.96 -8.44 -22.65
CA GLN A 67 -2.83 -9.21 -21.76
C GLN A 67 -3.62 -10.29 -22.52
N SER A 68 -4.16 -9.96 -23.71
CA SER A 68 -4.94 -10.91 -24.50
C SER A 68 -4.15 -12.13 -24.96
N GLN A 69 -2.81 -12.02 -25.05
CA GLN A 69 -1.91 -13.11 -25.43
C GLN A 69 -1.29 -13.84 -24.23
N SER A 70 -1.56 -13.40 -23.01
CA SER A 70 -1.02 -14.01 -21.78
C SER A 70 -2.15 -14.53 -20.89
N THR A 71 -2.73 -13.69 -20.05
CA THR A 71 -3.78 -14.08 -19.08
C THR A 71 -5.20 -13.92 -19.61
N SER A 72 -5.38 -13.38 -20.82
CA SER A 72 -6.65 -13.05 -21.48
C SER A 72 -7.42 -11.95 -20.77
N ASN A 73 -8.04 -12.25 -19.63
CA ASN A 73 -8.78 -11.32 -18.77
C ASN A 73 -8.99 -11.89 -17.36
N PRO A 74 -9.33 -11.07 -16.37
CA PRO A 74 -9.74 -11.55 -15.05
C PRO A 74 -11.01 -12.40 -15.11
N CYS A 75 -11.24 -13.21 -14.07
CA CYS A 75 -12.47 -13.99 -13.91
C CYS A 75 -13.71 -13.09 -14.00
N THR A 76 -14.69 -13.48 -14.82
CA THR A 76 -15.90 -12.69 -15.05
C THR A 76 -16.73 -12.45 -13.77
N ILE A 77 -16.80 -13.45 -12.90
CA ILE A 77 -17.49 -13.31 -11.60
C ILE A 77 -16.81 -12.23 -10.75
N SER A 78 -15.48 -12.23 -10.73
CA SER A 78 -14.69 -11.20 -10.03
C SER A 78 -14.90 -9.80 -10.62
N GLN A 79 -15.04 -9.69 -11.95
CA GLN A 79 -15.33 -8.41 -12.59
C GLN A 79 -16.70 -7.86 -12.16
N TRP A 80 -17.75 -8.69 -12.12
CA TRP A 80 -19.07 -8.26 -11.63
C TRP A 80 -19.06 -7.90 -10.15
N ALA A 81 -18.32 -8.64 -9.32
CA ALA A 81 -18.13 -8.27 -7.93
C ALA A 81 -17.42 -6.91 -7.78
N ALA A 82 -16.44 -6.62 -8.63
CA ALA A 82 -15.77 -5.32 -8.65
C ALA A 82 -16.71 -4.19 -9.12
N VAL A 83 -17.59 -4.45 -10.09
CA VAL A 83 -18.63 -3.49 -10.52
C VAL A 83 -19.53 -3.12 -9.34
N GLU A 84 -19.98 -4.10 -8.55
CA GLU A 84 -20.79 -3.85 -7.35
C GLU A 84 -19.97 -3.10 -6.27
N ALA A 85 -18.72 -3.49 -6.04
CA ALA A 85 -17.86 -2.81 -5.07
C ALA A 85 -17.69 -1.32 -5.40
N LEU A 86 -17.51 -0.99 -6.68
CA LEU A 86 -17.26 0.39 -7.13
C LEU A 86 -18.54 1.24 -7.24
N ASN A 87 -19.69 0.66 -7.53
CA ASN A 87 -20.93 1.39 -7.75
C ASN A 87 -21.96 1.23 -6.62
N GLY A 88 -21.77 0.24 -5.76
CA GLY A 88 -22.62 -0.03 -4.62
C GLY A 88 -22.39 0.93 -3.46
N THR A 89 -22.88 0.58 -2.29
CA THR A 89 -22.76 1.44 -1.11
C THR A 89 -21.33 1.50 -0.60
N GLN A 90 -20.86 2.68 -0.21
CA GLN A 90 -19.49 2.93 0.26
C GLN A 90 -19.41 3.19 1.78
N HIS A 91 -20.52 3.05 2.51
CA HIS A 91 -20.62 3.44 3.93
C HIS A 91 -19.64 2.70 4.86
N TYR A 92 -19.24 1.48 4.50
CA TYR A 92 -18.33 0.67 5.30
C TYR A 92 -16.86 1.16 5.23
N ILE A 93 -16.48 1.89 4.19
CA ILE A 93 -15.09 2.39 4.04
C ILE A 93 -14.72 3.35 5.17
N PRO A 94 -15.50 4.42 5.46
CA PRO A 94 -15.22 5.29 6.59
C PRO A 94 -15.23 4.56 7.94
N GLU A 95 -16.08 3.56 8.13
CA GLU A 95 -16.12 2.77 9.37
C GLU A 95 -14.86 1.91 9.53
N ASN A 96 -14.40 1.28 8.45
CA ASN A 96 -13.13 0.56 8.44
C ASN A 96 -11.95 1.49 8.69
N ASN A 97 -11.95 2.70 8.13
CA ASN A 97 -10.90 3.68 8.36
C ASN A 97 -10.78 4.07 9.83
N LYS A 98 -11.87 4.23 10.55
CA LYS A 98 -11.85 4.47 12.02
C LYS A 98 -11.11 3.36 12.77
N MET A 99 -11.29 2.11 12.34
CA MET A 99 -10.61 0.98 12.94
C MET A 99 -9.12 0.97 12.60
N PHE A 100 -8.75 1.30 11.36
CA PHE A 100 -7.35 1.42 10.95
C PHE A 100 -6.64 2.56 11.69
N VAL A 101 -7.29 3.70 11.90
CA VAL A 101 -6.74 4.81 12.70
C VAL A 101 -6.41 4.35 14.13
N ARG A 102 -7.30 3.61 14.78
CA ARG A 102 -7.04 3.08 16.13
C ARG A 102 -5.84 2.12 16.14
N ARG A 103 -5.75 1.23 15.16
CA ARG A 103 -4.63 0.29 15.04
C ARG A 103 -3.33 1.01 14.75
N ARG A 104 -3.36 1.99 13.84
CA ARG A 104 -2.22 2.85 13.53
C ARG A 104 -1.68 3.53 14.79
N ASN A 105 -2.54 4.22 15.52
CA ASN A 105 -2.14 4.95 16.72
C ASN A 105 -1.51 4.00 17.74
N LEU A 106 -2.14 2.84 18.01
CA LEU A 106 -1.59 1.84 18.92
C LEU A 106 -0.18 1.40 18.49
N VAL A 107 0.02 1.05 17.21
CA VAL A 107 1.31 0.56 16.72
C VAL A 107 2.36 1.67 16.74
N VAL A 108 2.00 2.90 16.33
CA VAL A 108 2.92 4.04 16.34
C VAL A 108 3.35 4.38 17.76
N ASP A 109 2.41 4.44 18.71
CA ASP A 109 2.72 4.69 20.12
C ASP A 109 3.67 3.62 20.68
N MET A 110 3.35 2.34 20.47
CA MET A 110 4.19 1.24 20.94
C MET A 110 5.60 1.26 20.33
N LEU A 111 5.73 1.60 19.04
CA LEU A 111 7.04 1.67 18.38
C LEU A 111 7.86 2.85 18.89
N ASN A 112 7.23 4.00 19.14
CA ASN A 112 7.91 5.18 19.65
C ASN A 112 8.27 5.07 21.14
N ASP A 113 7.70 4.13 21.88
CA ASP A 113 8.13 3.79 23.25
C ASP A 113 9.43 2.96 23.28
N ILE A 114 9.94 2.52 22.13
CA ILE A 114 11.17 1.72 22.03
C ILE A 114 12.36 2.65 21.76
N ASP A 115 13.33 2.65 22.66
CA ASP A 115 14.56 3.43 22.50
C ASP A 115 15.34 3.07 21.22
N GLY A 116 15.50 4.03 20.35
CA GLY A 116 16.23 3.88 19.08
C GLY A 116 15.32 3.64 17.87
N ILE A 117 14.03 3.57 18.06
CA ILE A 117 13.02 3.54 16.98
C ILE A 117 12.28 4.88 16.92
N VAL A 118 12.05 5.38 15.71
CA VAL A 118 11.22 6.55 15.46
C VAL A 118 10.22 6.21 14.36
N CYS A 119 8.94 6.19 14.71
CA CYS A 119 7.86 5.88 13.78
C CYS A 119 7.01 7.13 13.51
N PRO A 120 7.08 7.72 12.29
CA PRO A 120 6.16 8.80 11.92
C PRO A 120 4.73 8.27 11.82
N VAL A 121 3.77 9.14 12.10
CA VAL A 121 2.34 8.81 11.95
C VAL A 121 1.97 8.82 10.47
N PRO A 122 1.59 7.68 9.86
CA PRO A 122 1.17 7.66 8.46
C PRO A 122 -0.23 8.25 8.28
N GLU A 123 -0.42 8.98 7.18
CA GLU A 123 -1.70 9.62 6.83
C GLU A 123 -2.63 8.71 6.03
N GLY A 124 -2.23 7.48 5.74
CA GLY A 124 -3.03 6.51 4.98
C GLY A 124 -2.46 5.10 5.01
N ALA A 125 -3.10 4.20 4.27
CA ALA A 125 -2.78 2.78 4.17
C ALA A 125 -2.81 2.05 5.54
N PHE A 126 -2.25 0.87 5.63
CA PHE A 126 -2.15 0.10 6.88
C PHE A 126 -0.71 -0.37 7.14
N TYR A 127 0.25 0.43 6.70
CA TYR A 127 1.66 0.23 6.95
C TYR A 127 2.19 1.31 7.88
N VAL A 128 3.19 0.95 8.68
CA VAL A 128 4.08 1.87 9.37
C VAL A 128 5.48 1.69 8.81
N TYR A 129 6.27 2.76 8.76
CA TYR A 129 7.65 2.72 8.28
C TYR A 129 8.57 3.38 9.31
N PRO A 130 8.91 2.64 10.37
CA PRO A 130 9.75 3.17 11.44
C PRO A 130 11.22 3.25 11.03
N SER A 131 11.90 4.30 11.44
CA SER A 131 13.35 4.39 11.39
C SER A 131 13.95 3.61 12.56
N ILE A 132 14.89 2.75 12.24
CA ILE A 132 15.69 1.98 13.23
C ILE A 132 17.11 2.53 13.36
N ALA A 133 17.36 3.76 12.92
CA ALA A 133 18.72 4.36 12.91
C ALA A 133 19.41 4.33 14.28
N GLY A 134 18.63 4.42 15.37
CA GLY A 134 19.15 4.32 16.75
C GLY A 134 19.50 2.90 17.20
N LEU A 135 19.24 1.89 16.38
CA LEU A 135 19.59 0.49 16.66
C LEU A 135 20.82 0.02 15.88
N ILE A 136 21.24 0.76 14.86
CA ILE A 136 22.43 0.42 14.07
C ILE A 136 23.66 0.42 14.97
N GLY A 137 24.49 -0.63 14.86
CA GLY A 137 25.66 -0.88 15.69
C GLY A 137 25.36 -1.50 17.05
N LYS A 138 24.07 -1.74 17.39
CA LYS A 138 23.69 -2.50 18.59
C LYS A 138 23.68 -4.00 18.28
N THR A 139 23.66 -4.79 19.34
CA THR A 139 23.62 -6.25 19.26
C THR A 139 22.27 -6.76 19.76
N SER A 140 21.66 -7.69 19.03
CA SER A 140 20.41 -8.35 19.42
C SER A 140 20.59 -9.26 20.64
N ALA A 141 19.49 -9.80 21.16
CA ALA A 141 19.53 -10.73 22.31
C ALA A 141 20.29 -12.04 21.99
N ALA A 142 20.25 -12.50 20.73
CA ALA A 142 21.00 -13.66 20.28
C ALA A 142 22.47 -13.37 19.89
N GLY A 143 22.91 -12.11 20.02
CA GLY A 143 24.29 -11.72 19.71
C GLY A 143 24.54 -11.32 18.25
N VAL A 144 23.49 -11.06 17.48
CA VAL A 144 23.59 -10.59 16.09
C VAL A 144 23.82 -9.08 16.07
N GLU A 145 24.85 -8.60 15.40
CA GLU A 145 25.09 -7.18 15.18
C GLU A 145 24.09 -6.63 14.15
N ILE A 146 23.41 -5.54 14.49
CA ILE A 146 22.49 -4.83 13.60
C ILE A 146 23.29 -3.79 12.80
N SER A 147 23.67 -4.15 11.58
CA SER A 147 24.44 -3.29 10.69
C SER A 147 23.58 -2.43 9.77
N ASP A 148 22.37 -2.90 9.48
CA ASP A 148 21.40 -2.31 8.54
C ASP A 148 19.97 -2.80 8.83
N ASP A 149 19.03 -2.40 8.01
CA ASP A 149 17.61 -2.77 8.11
C ASP A 149 17.38 -4.24 7.75
N GLU A 150 18.13 -4.84 6.83
CA GLU A 150 18.03 -6.26 6.48
C GLU A 150 18.47 -7.15 7.65
N SER A 151 19.60 -6.85 8.30
CA SER A 151 20.08 -7.57 9.48
C SER A 151 19.11 -7.44 10.65
N PHE A 152 18.50 -6.25 10.84
CA PHE A 152 17.45 -6.05 11.83
C PHE A 152 16.21 -6.91 11.53
N ALA A 153 15.69 -6.86 10.30
CA ALA A 153 14.49 -7.63 9.92
C ALA A 153 14.73 -9.14 10.05
N THR A 154 15.92 -9.61 9.68
CA THR A 154 16.32 -11.03 9.80
C THR A 154 16.41 -11.45 11.26
N ALA A 155 17.11 -10.69 12.11
CA ALA A 155 17.22 -11.00 13.53
C ALA A 155 15.84 -10.99 14.21
N LEU A 156 14.98 -10.02 13.90
CA LEU A 156 13.62 -9.95 14.43
C LEU A 156 12.81 -11.19 14.07
N LEU A 157 12.89 -11.63 12.81
CA LEU A 157 12.20 -12.83 12.36
C LEU A 157 12.70 -14.08 13.07
N GLU A 158 14.01 -14.27 13.14
CA GLU A 158 14.60 -15.49 13.68
C GLU A 158 14.45 -15.59 15.21
N GLU A 159 14.55 -14.46 15.92
CA GLU A 159 14.50 -14.45 17.38
C GLU A 159 13.08 -14.37 17.95
N THR A 160 12.13 -13.78 17.22
CA THR A 160 10.78 -13.49 17.75
C THR A 160 9.65 -14.08 16.91
N GLY A 161 9.92 -14.51 15.69
CA GLY A 161 8.91 -14.94 14.73
C GLY A 161 8.11 -13.76 14.10
N VAL A 162 8.54 -12.52 14.31
CA VAL A 162 7.90 -11.33 13.72
C VAL A 162 8.52 -11.03 12.35
N ALA A 163 7.72 -11.18 11.30
CA ALA A 163 8.14 -10.89 9.94
C ALA A 163 7.83 -9.43 9.57
N VAL A 164 8.86 -8.71 9.13
CA VAL A 164 8.77 -7.36 8.57
C VAL A 164 9.52 -7.32 7.24
N VAL A 165 9.32 -6.27 6.47
CA VAL A 165 10.07 -6.03 5.22
C VAL A 165 11.07 -4.92 5.50
N PHE A 166 12.33 -5.15 5.15
CA PHE A 166 13.36 -4.11 5.15
C PHE A 166 13.16 -3.13 3.99
N GLY A 167 13.62 -1.89 4.11
CA GLY A 167 13.33 -0.79 3.18
C GLY A 167 14.49 -0.36 2.30
#